data_ab2ba8b9f2f1fb7e9f5f4ff31c8724bd
#
_entry.id   ab2ba8b9f2f1fb7e9f5f4ff31c8724bd
#
_cell.length_a   1.000
_cell.length_b   1.000
_cell.length_c   1.000
_cell.angle_alpha   90.00
_cell.angle_beta   90.00
_cell.angle_gamma   90.00
#
_symmetry.space_group_name_H-M   'P 1'
#
loop_
_entity.id
_entity.type
_entity.pdbx_description
1 polymer ?
#
loop_
_entity_poly.entity_id
_entity_poly.type
_entity_poly.pdbx_seq_one_letter_code
_entity_poly.pdbx_strand_id
1 'polypeptide(L)'
;MNKLQTKFFLTKKKEKIRYQFNKGKNPLAVVFLHGLMSDLTGAKVKKIRQICKQSNISFLAFEYTGHGKSSGTFTDFGIADWIIQSKEIIETIIKTKKIIIIGSSMGSWIGSYLIKKVKKKLLVLLELPPLLTLPKK
;
A
#
# COMPACT_ATOMS: atom_id res chain seq x y z
N MET A 1 -7.09 23.09 2.79
CA MET A 1 -7.64 21.77 2.54
C MET A 1 -6.65 20.88 1.81
N ASN A 2 -6.33 19.78 2.43
CA ASN A 2 -5.33 18.88 1.84
C ASN A 2 -5.99 17.95 0.83
N LYS A 3 -5.85 18.28 -0.44
CA LYS A 3 -6.22 17.33 -1.48
C LYS A 3 -5.24 16.18 -1.47
N LEU A 4 -5.75 14.97 -1.64
CA LEU A 4 -4.94 13.79 -1.82
C LEU A 4 -4.13 13.94 -3.12
N GLN A 5 -2.81 14.14 -2.99
CA GLN A 5 -1.93 14.21 -4.16
C GLN A 5 -1.55 12.81 -4.55
N THR A 6 -2.00 12.39 -5.71
CA THR A 6 -1.70 11.07 -6.25
C THR A 6 -0.98 11.18 -7.58
N LYS A 7 -0.17 10.18 -7.86
CA LYS A 7 0.57 10.03 -9.10
C LYS A 7 0.31 8.64 -9.66
N PHE A 8 0.76 8.42 -10.88
CA PHE A 8 0.68 7.10 -11.49
C PHE A 8 2.08 6.53 -11.67
N PHE A 9 2.24 5.28 -11.26
CA PHE A 9 3.46 4.50 -11.45
C PHE A 9 3.22 3.54 -12.61
N LEU A 10 4.14 3.50 -13.56
CA LEU A 10 4.06 2.58 -14.69
C LEU A 10 4.90 1.36 -14.40
N THR A 11 4.27 0.19 -14.33
CA THR A 11 4.98 -1.07 -14.10
C THR A 11 5.71 -1.51 -15.39
N LYS A 12 6.59 -2.51 -15.27
CA LYS A 12 7.27 -3.10 -16.42
C LYS A 12 6.28 -3.67 -17.43
N LYS A 13 5.12 -4.13 -16.98
CA LYS A 13 4.05 -4.62 -17.84
C LYS A 13 3.14 -3.53 -18.37
N LYS A 14 3.50 -2.25 -18.18
CA LYS A 14 2.74 -1.08 -18.65
C LYS A 14 1.40 -0.88 -17.96
N GLU A 15 1.26 -1.40 -16.76
CA GLU A 15 0.09 -1.15 -15.92
C GLU A 15 0.28 0.17 -15.19
N LYS A 16 -0.78 0.96 -15.06
CA LYS A 16 -0.76 2.23 -14.34
C LYS A 16 -1.31 2.02 -12.93
N ILE A 17 -0.46 2.25 -11.95
CA ILE A 17 -0.79 2.11 -10.53
C ILE A 17 -0.89 3.50 -9.91
N ARG A 18 -2.09 3.86 -9.45
CA ARG A 18 -2.25 5.13 -8.72
C ARG A 18 -1.63 4.98 -7.35
N TYR A 19 -0.79 5.93 -6.97
CA TYR A 19 -0.14 5.88 -5.67
C TYR A 19 -0.01 7.26 -5.05
N GLN A 20 0.22 7.26 -3.75
CA GLN A 20 0.60 8.43 -2.98
C GLN A 20 1.87 8.11 -2.22
N PHE A 21 2.83 9.01 -2.28
CA PHE A 21 4.06 8.90 -1.52
C PHE A 21 4.39 10.22 -0.87
N ASN A 22 4.52 10.21 0.45
CA ASN A 22 4.99 11.35 1.23
C ASN A 22 6.34 11.00 1.84
N LYS A 23 7.38 11.73 1.47
CA LYS A 23 8.71 11.51 2.02
C LYS A 23 8.82 12.14 3.40
N GLY A 24 9.30 11.36 4.38
CA GLY A 24 9.66 11.84 5.71
C GLY A 24 11.16 11.83 5.91
N LYS A 25 11.62 12.45 6.99
CA LYS A 25 13.04 12.49 7.35
C LYS A 25 13.50 11.27 8.13
N ASN A 26 12.57 10.54 8.73
CA ASN A 26 12.87 9.33 9.49
C ASN A 26 13.41 8.25 8.54
N PRO A 27 14.39 7.42 8.96
CA PRO A 27 14.88 6.33 8.12
C PRO A 27 13.87 5.18 7.95
N LEU A 28 12.71 5.27 8.55
CA LEU A 28 11.65 4.28 8.45
C LEU A 28 10.62 4.73 7.43
N ALA A 29 10.08 3.78 6.67
CA ALA A 29 8.92 4.01 5.81
C ALA A 29 7.78 3.08 6.19
N VAL A 30 6.57 3.54 5.98
CA VAL A 30 5.35 2.73 6.12
C VAL A 30 4.74 2.55 4.74
N VAL A 31 4.39 1.32 4.41
CA VAL A 31 3.67 0.97 3.18
C VAL A 31 2.31 0.40 3.59
N PHE A 32 1.24 0.99 3.07
CA PHE A 32 -0.11 0.52 3.32
C PHE A 32 -0.62 -0.29 2.12
N LEU A 33 -1.11 -1.50 2.38
CA LEU A 33 -1.68 -2.39 1.37
C LEU A 33 -3.18 -2.54 1.63
N HIS A 34 -4.00 -2.03 0.71
CA HIS A 34 -5.44 -2.04 0.90
C HIS A 34 -6.05 -3.43 0.67
N GLY A 35 -7.28 -3.61 1.16
CA GLY A 35 -8.03 -4.84 0.97
C GLY A 35 -8.72 -4.94 -0.38
N LEU A 36 -9.36 -6.07 -0.60
CA LEU A 36 -10.09 -6.34 -1.82
C LEU A 36 -11.19 -5.29 -2.03
N MET A 37 -11.33 -4.82 -3.25
CA MET A 37 -12.32 -3.81 -3.66
C MET A 37 -12.19 -2.47 -2.93
N SER A 38 -11.05 -2.21 -2.32
CA SER A 38 -10.77 -0.93 -1.65
C SER A 38 -9.95 0.00 -2.54
N ASP A 39 -9.56 1.15 -2.01
CA ASP A 39 -8.78 2.15 -2.73
C ASP A 39 -8.03 3.06 -1.74
N LEU A 40 -7.48 4.19 -2.23
CA LEU A 40 -6.73 5.14 -1.41
C LEU A 40 -7.60 6.10 -0.60
N THR A 41 -8.93 6.02 -0.70
CA THR A 41 -9.83 6.98 -0.05
C THR A 41 -10.41 6.48 1.26
N GLY A 42 -10.09 5.25 1.65
CA GLY A 42 -10.63 4.65 2.87
C GLY A 42 -10.15 5.33 4.15
N ALA A 43 -10.90 5.11 5.23
CA ALA A 43 -10.62 5.72 6.52
C ALA A 43 -9.29 5.24 7.11
N LYS A 44 -8.98 3.96 6.97
CA LYS A 44 -7.73 3.37 7.51
C LYS A 44 -6.50 4.00 6.88
N VAL A 45 -6.47 4.08 5.55
CA VAL A 45 -5.32 4.64 4.84
C VAL A 45 -5.13 6.12 5.17
N LYS A 46 -6.21 6.87 5.28
CA LYS A 46 -6.16 8.28 5.68
C LYS A 46 -5.55 8.45 7.07
N LYS A 47 -5.97 7.63 8.02
CA LYS A 47 -5.50 7.72 9.40
C LYS A 47 -4.02 7.39 9.50
N ILE A 48 -3.57 6.34 8.85
CA ILE A 48 -2.18 5.92 8.87
C ILE A 48 -1.31 6.97 8.18
N ARG A 49 -1.75 7.50 7.05
CA ARG A 49 -1.05 8.59 6.36
C ARG A 49 -0.85 9.79 7.26
N GLN A 50 -1.89 10.19 7.98
CA GLN A 50 -1.83 11.31 8.90
C GLN A 50 -0.83 11.08 10.03
N ILE A 51 -0.85 9.90 10.63
CA ILE A 51 0.08 9.52 11.69
C ILE A 51 1.52 9.57 11.19
N CYS A 52 1.78 9.03 10.00
CA CYS A 52 3.12 9.06 9.40
C CYS A 52 3.60 10.48 9.15
N LYS A 53 2.73 11.34 8.64
CA LYS A 53 3.05 12.73 8.40
C LYS A 53 3.43 13.45 9.70
N GLN A 54 2.67 13.24 10.76
CA GLN A 54 2.94 13.83 12.08
C GLN A 54 4.26 13.32 12.66
N SER A 55 4.62 12.08 12.38
CA SER A 55 5.84 11.44 12.89
C SER A 55 7.03 11.58 11.95
N ASN A 56 6.87 12.29 10.84
CA ASN A 56 7.91 12.49 9.83
C ASN A 56 8.44 11.18 9.24
N ILE A 57 7.55 10.20 9.09
CA ILE A 57 7.82 8.88 8.52
C ILE A 57 7.36 8.88 7.08
N SER A 58 8.18 8.35 6.16
CA SER A 58 7.76 8.18 4.77
C SER A 58 6.57 7.25 4.67
N PHE A 59 5.62 7.59 3.81
CA PHE A 59 4.39 6.83 3.64
C PHE A 59 4.11 6.57 2.18
N LEU A 60 3.89 5.29 1.84
CA LEU A 60 3.50 4.87 0.50
C LEU A 60 2.19 4.07 0.58
N ALA A 61 1.24 4.43 -0.24
CA ALA A 61 0.02 3.66 -0.46
C ALA A 61 -0.30 3.67 -1.95
N PHE A 62 -0.88 2.60 -2.45
CA PHE A 62 -1.20 2.48 -3.88
C PHE A 62 -2.40 1.58 -4.07
N GLU A 63 -3.00 1.69 -5.26
CA GLU A 63 -4.13 0.87 -5.67
C GLU A 63 -3.65 -0.19 -6.66
N TYR A 64 -3.94 -1.45 -6.39
CA TYR A 64 -3.63 -2.53 -7.33
C TYR A 64 -4.39 -2.34 -8.64
N THR A 65 -3.95 -2.99 -9.72
CA THR A 65 -4.75 -3.00 -10.95
C THR A 65 -6.18 -3.47 -10.69
N GLY A 66 -7.12 -2.89 -11.42
CA GLY A 66 -8.55 -3.21 -11.24
C GLY A 66 -9.19 -2.61 -10.01
N HIS A 67 -8.44 -1.79 -9.24
CA HIS A 67 -8.91 -1.12 -8.03
C HIS A 67 -8.79 0.39 -8.17
N GLY A 68 -9.74 1.11 -7.61
CA GLY A 68 -9.72 2.56 -7.60
C GLY A 68 -9.54 3.13 -9.01
N LYS A 69 -8.54 3.99 -9.16
CA LYS A 69 -8.21 4.62 -10.46
C LYS A 69 -7.00 4.00 -11.15
N SER A 70 -6.46 2.94 -10.62
CA SER A 70 -5.43 2.18 -11.32
C SER A 70 -6.01 1.52 -12.56
N SER A 71 -5.15 1.19 -13.53
CA SER A 71 -5.60 0.64 -14.80
C SER A 71 -6.13 -0.78 -14.67
N GLY A 72 -6.80 -1.24 -15.72
CA GLY A 72 -7.23 -2.62 -15.84
C GLY A 72 -8.62 -2.88 -15.28
N THR A 73 -9.16 -4.02 -15.67
CA THR A 73 -10.44 -4.53 -15.20
C THR A 73 -10.18 -5.54 -14.08
N PHE A 74 -10.91 -5.45 -12.99
CA PHE A 74 -10.72 -6.28 -11.81
C PHE A 74 -10.63 -7.77 -12.13
N THR A 75 -11.49 -8.27 -13.03
CA THR A 75 -11.56 -9.68 -13.38
C THR A 75 -10.36 -10.19 -14.17
N ASP A 76 -9.51 -9.30 -14.68
CA ASP A 76 -8.33 -9.68 -15.46
C ASP A 76 -7.11 -9.97 -14.60
N PHE A 77 -7.20 -9.77 -13.30
CA PHE A 77 -6.05 -9.86 -12.39
C PHE A 77 -6.35 -10.77 -11.21
N GLY A 78 -5.30 -11.24 -10.59
CA GLY A 78 -5.38 -12.02 -9.38
C GLY A 78 -4.32 -11.58 -8.38
N ILE A 79 -4.30 -12.24 -7.24
CA ILE A 79 -3.40 -11.87 -6.14
C ILE A 79 -1.93 -11.96 -6.54
N ALA A 80 -1.58 -12.91 -7.41
CA ALA A 80 -0.21 -13.05 -7.91
C ALA A 80 0.24 -11.78 -8.66
N ASP A 81 -0.65 -11.20 -9.47
CA ASP A 81 -0.36 -9.97 -10.19
C ASP A 81 -0.15 -8.82 -9.20
N TRP A 82 -1.00 -8.72 -8.20
CA TRP A 82 -0.93 -7.64 -7.22
C TRP A 82 0.32 -7.75 -6.34
N ILE A 83 0.79 -8.96 -6.05
CA ILE A 83 2.06 -9.17 -5.35
C ILE A 83 3.23 -8.65 -6.19
N ILE A 84 3.26 -8.99 -7.48
CA ILE A 84 4.31 -8.54 -8.41
C ILE A 84 4.31 -7.02 -8.52
N GLN A 85 3.15 -6.41 -8.70
CA GLN A 85 3.00 -4.96 -8.77
C GLN A 85 3.49 -4.29 -7.48
N SER A 86 3.09 -4.83 -6.35
CA SER A 86 3.46 -4.30 -5.03
C SER A 86 4.97 -4.35 -4.82
N LYS A 87 5.60 -5.46 -5.16
CA LYS A 87 7.05 -5.60 -5.08
C LYS A 87 7.75 -4.54 -5.92
N GLU A 88 7.30 -4.36 -7.15
CA GLU A 88 7.93 -3.43 -8.08
C GLU A 88 7.82 -1.99 -7.59
N ILE A 89 6.65 -1.54 -7.17
CA ILE A 89 6.46 -0.16 -6.73
C ILE A 89 7.20 0.10 -5.40
N ILE A 90 7.17 -0.83 -4.47
CA ILE A 90 7.90 -0.69 -3.21
C ILE A 90 9.41 -0.56 -3.46
N GLU A 91 9.98 -1.45 -4.27
CA GLU A 91 11.40 -1.43 -4.55
C GLU A 91 11.85 -0.20 -5.31
N THR A 92 10.96 0.37 -6.13
CA THR A 92 11.28 1.56 -6.92
C THR A 92 11.15 2.85 -6.10
N ILE A 93 10.08 2.97 -5.32
CA ILE A 93 9.75 4.23 -4.63
C ILE A 93 10.45 4.34 -3.28
N ILE A 94 10.50 3.25 -2.50
CA ILE A 94 11.03 3.29 -1.15
C ILE A 94 12.55 3.14 -1.17
N LYS A 95 13.25 4.14 -0.63
CA LYS A 95 14.71 4.14 -0.56
C LYS A 95 15.24 3.84 0.83
N THR A 96 14.39 3.83 1.84
CA THR A 96 14.79 3.47 3.20
C THR A 96 15.10 1.98 3.31
N LYS A 97 15.91 1.60 4.30
CA LYS A 97 16.24 0.20 4.56
C LYS A 97 15.19 -0.50 5.42
N LYS A 98 14.45 0.27 6.22
CA LYS A 98 13.45 -0.28 7.14
C LYS A 98 12.05 0.09 6.66
N ILE A 99 11.19 -0.91 6.55
CA ILE A 99 9.83 -0.72 6.07
C ILE A 99 8.88 -1.47 6.99
N ILE A 100 7.84 -0.79 7.43
CA ILE A 100 6.70 -1.43 8.07
C ILE A 100 5.59 -1.53 7.01
N ILE A 101 5.15 -2.75 6.73
CA ILE A 101 4.01 -2.98 5.86
C ILE A 101 2.78 -3.12 6.74
N ILE A 102 1.77 -2.31 6.48
CA ILE A 102 0.49 -2.40 7.16
C ILE A 102 -0.53 -2.89 6.13
N GLY A 103 -1.06 -4.08 6.34
CA GLY A 103 -2.02 -4.68 5.44
C GLY A 103 -3.39 -4.75 6.05
N SER A 104 -4.41 -4.54 5.21
CA SER A 104 -5.81 -4.69 5.59
C SER A 104 -6.42 -5.81 4.78
N SER A 105 -6.90 -6.87 5.45
CA SER A 105 -7.56 -8.02 4.78
C SER A 105 -6.63 -8.64 3.72
N MET A 106 -7.02 -8.63 2.45
CA MET A 106 -6.19 -9.15 1.35
C MET A 106 -4.80 -8.48 1.31
N GLY A 107 -4.70 -7.21 1.73
CA GLY A 107 -3.42 -6.53 1.83
C GLY A 107 -2.46 -7.22 2.78
N SER A 108 -2.95 -7.84 3.85
CA SER A 108 -2.12 -8.63 4.76
C SER A 108 -1.56 -9.87 4.08
N TRP A 109 -2.35 -10.52 3.23
CA TRP A 109 -1.89 -11.66 2.44
C TRP A 109 -0.76 -11.26 1.50
N ILE A 110 -0.98 -10.17 0.77
CA ILE A 110 0.04 -9.65 -0.15
C ILE A 110 1.30 -9.31 0.65
N GLY A 111 1.15 -8.66 1.80
CA GLY A 111 2.27 -8.31 2.65
C GLY A 111 3.07 -9.51 3.13
N SER A 112 2.40 -10.62 3.45
CA SER A 112 3.08 -11.83 3.90
C SER A 112 3.97 -12.44 2.82
N TYR A 113 3.57 -12.34 1.56
CA TYR A 113 4.42 -12.77 0.44
C TYR A 113 5.57 -11.79 0.21
N LEU A 114 5.33 -10.50 0.37
CA LEU A 114 6.36 -9.48 0.14
C LEU A 114 7.52 -9.59 1.12
N ILE A 115 7.25 -9.98 2.36
CA ILE A 115 8.31 -10.18 3.38
C ILE A 115 9.36 -11.18 2.88
N LYS A 116 8.94 -12.19 2.13
CA LYS A 116 9.85 -13.20 1.58
C LYS A 116 10.53 -12.75 0.30
N LYS A 117 9.93 -11.82 -0.44
CA LYS A 117 10.38 -11.47 -1.79
C LYS A 117 11.24 -10.22 -1.86
N VAL A 118 11.06 -9.27 -0.94
CA VAL A 118 11.83 -8.03 -0.91
C VAL A 118 13.05 -8.23 -0.01
N LYS A 119 14.14 -8.75 -0.58
CA LYS A 119 15.27 -9.27 0.21
C LYS A 119 16.22 -8.20 0.73
N LYS A 120 16.27 -7.02 0.09
CA LYS A 120 17.25 -5.99 0.43
C LYS A 120 16.80 -5.06 1.54
N LYS A 121 15.58 -5.22 2.05
CA LYS A 121 14.99 -4.32 3.05
C LYS A 121 14.46 -5.12 4.22
N LEU A 122 14.60 -4.57 5.41
CA LEU A 122 13.98 -5.16 6.59
C LEU A 122 12.50 -4.82 6.59
N LEU A 123 11.66 -5.84 6.43
CA LEU A 123 10.22 -5.68 6.41
C LEU A 123 9.59 -6.24 7.67
N VAL A 124 8.65 -5.51 8.22
CA VAL A 124 7.78 -5.97 9.30
C VAL A 124 6.34 -5.83 8.83
N LEU A 125 5.56 -6.90 8.96
CA LEU A 125 4.16 -6.88 8.59
C LEU A 125 3.29 -6.67 9.82
N LEU A 126 2.43 -5.65 9.76
CA LEU A 126 1.38 -5.44 10.73
C LEU A 126 0.04 -5.65 10.04
N GLU A 127 -0.78 -6.54 10.59
CA GLU A 127 -2.11 -6.78 10.06
C GLU A 127 -3.11 -5.89 10.80
N LEU A 128 -3.94 -5.21 10.03
CA LEU A 128 -5.08 -4.53 10.61
C LEU A 128 -6.27 -5.48 10.62
N PRO A 129 -6.96 -5.59 11.74
CA PRO A 129 -8.16 -6.39 11.78
C PRO A 129 -9.19 -5.82 10.78
N PRO A 130 -10.06 -6.66 10.21
CA PRO A 130 -11.18 -6.13 9.44
C PRO A 130 -11.98 -5.16 10.30
N LEU A 131 -12.61 -4.20 9.63
CA LEU A 131 -13.53 -3.31 10.34
C LEU A 131 -14.62 -4.16 10.97
N LEU A 132 -14.45 -4.42 12.25
CA LEU A 132 -15.49 -5.09 13.01
C LEU A 132 -16.63 -4.10 13.17
N THR A 133 -17.70 -4.35 12.47
CA THR A 133 -18.95 -3.79 12.90
C THR A 133 -19.26 -4.42 14.24
N LEU A 134 -19.14 -3.64 15.29
CA LEU A 134 -19.59 -4.12 16.59
C LEU A 134 -21.05 -4.54 16.47
N PRO A 135 -21.43 -5.67 17.11
CA PRO A 135 -22.83 -6.09 17.07
C PRO A 135 -23.69 -4.96 17.59
N LYS A 136 -24.67 -4.60 16.82
CA LYS A 136 -25.66 -3.64 17.29
C LYS A 136 -26.49 -4.31 18.38
N LYS A 137 -26.45 -3.71 19.50
CA LYS A 137 -27.35 -4.15 20.58
C LYS A 137 -28.75 -3.70 20.31
#